data_8c4445814925933f992fe10a4a0892c0
#
_entry.id   8c4445814925933f992fe10a4a0892c0
#
_cell.length_a   1.000
_cell.length_b   1.000
_cell.length_c   1.000
_cell.angle_alpha   90.00
_cell.angle_beta   90.00
_cell.angle_gamma   90.00
#
_symmetry.space_group_name_H-M   'P 1'
#
loop_
_entity.id
_entity.type
_entity.pdbx_description
1 polymer ?
#
loop_
_entity_poly.entity_id
_entity_poly.type
_entity_poly.pdbx_seq_one_letter_code
_entity_poly.pdbx_strand_id
1 'polypeptide(L)'
;MTISVVDENKAEWAADKFIDYFQNFSSIEDYLRYAKGQAVSSMAVIPGISDKDAFLNEDMHPQDMDFEVKFVGDRFQDSISQDIYIKYLTATSSHVIEHNIPGRELRWMVYEKNTKKIIGFIRFGSPTINSKPRNIWLGKAPDLSRFNRHAVMGFAIVPSQPFGFNYLGGKLLALMCVSHYAREQVSK
;
A
#
# COMPACT_ATOMS: atom_id res chain seq x y z
N MET A 1 -18.94 -26.19 4.13
CA MET A 1 -18.02 -25.43 3.27
C MET A 1 -18.29 -25.90 1.85
N THR A 2 -19.02 -25.13 1.07
CA THR A 2 -19.37 -25.51 -0.30
C THR A 2 -18.22 -25.07 -1.19
N ILE A 3 -17.48 -26.02 -1.72
CA ILE A 3 -16.46 -25.76 -2.74
C ILE A 3 -17.21 -25.40 -4.01
N SER A 4 -17.14 -24.15 -4.46
CA SER A 4 -17.67 -23.79 -5.77
C SER A 4 -16.81 -24.47 -6.82
N VAL A 5 -17.40 -25.41 -7.56
CA VAL A 5 -16.75 -26.02 -8.73
C VAL A 5 -16.58 -24.90 -9.76
N VAL A 6 -15.36 -24.65 -10.19
CA VAL A 6 -15.07 -23.69 -11.27
C VAL A 6 -15.67 -24.25 -12.54
N ASP A 7 -16.43 -23.43 -13.25
CA ASP A 7 -16.99 -23.78 -14.58
C ASP A 7 -15.83 -24.19 -15.51
N GLU A 8 -16.02 -25.31 -16.22
CA GLU A 8 -15.00 -25.90 -17.09
C GLU A 8 -14.47 -24.89 -18.13
N ASN A 9 -15.35 -24.10 -18.73
CA ASN A 9 -14.98 -23.04 -19.68
C ASN A 9 -14.06 -21.94 -19.03
N LYS A 10 -14.30 -21.63 -17.76
CA LYS A 10 -13.46 -20.69 -17.03
C LYS A 10 -12.11 -21.31 -16.65
N ALA A 11 -12.09 -22.59 -16.36
CA ALA A 11 -10.86 -23.32 -16.08
C ALA A 11 -9.98 -23.43 -17.34
N GLU A 12 -10.56 -23.75 -18.50
CA GLU A 12 -9.87 -23.74 -19.79
C GLU A 12 -9.34 -22.34 -20.13
N TRP A 13 -10.18 -21.31 -20.04
CA TRP A 13 -9.76 -19.94 -20.27
C TRP A 13 -8.59 -19.53 -19.35
N ALA A 14 -8.64 -19.90 -18.07
CA ALA A 14 -7.56 -19.59 -17.13
C ALA A 14 -6.27 -20.35 -17.47
N ALA A 15 -6.39 -21.61 -17.89
CA ALA A 15 -5.27 -22.42 -18.33
C ALA A 15 -4.62 -21.86 -19.60
N ASP A 16 -5.43 -21.47 -20.59
CA ASP A 16 -4.95 -20.85 -21.82
C ASP A 16 -4.23 -19.53 -21.54
N LYS A 17 -4.80 -18.69 -20.67
CA LYS A 17 -4.13 -17.44 -20.25
C LYS A 17 -2.84 -17.70 -19.51
N PHE A 18 -2.81 -18.71 -18.64
CA PHE A 18 -1.59 -19.09 -17.94
C PHE A 18 -0.51 -19.57 -18.92
N ILE A 19 -0.87 -20.41 -19.88
CA ILE A 19 0.02 -20.91 -20.93
C ILE A 19 0.53 -19.73 -21.79
N ASP A 20 -0.34 -18.85 -22.25
CA ASP A 20 0.02 -17.65 -23.01
C ASP A 20 1.07 -16.79 -22.27
N TYR A 21 0.87 -16.59 -20.97
CA TYR A 21 1.82 -15.82 -20.17
C TYR A 21 3.18 -16.48 -20.10
N PHE A 22 3.22 -17.81 -19.88
CA PHE A 22 4.49 -18.52 -19.69
C PHE A 22 5.19 -18.92 -21.00
N GLN A 23 4.46 -19.00 -22.12
CA GLN A 23 5.09 -19.23 -23.44
C GLN A 23 5.93 -18.03 -23.91
N ASN A 24 5.60 -16.84 -23.47
CA ASN A 24 6.29 -15.60 -23.88
C ASN A 24 7.49 -15.26 -22.98
N PHE A 25 7.71 -15.99 -21.89
CA PHE A 25 8.76 -15.70 -20.92
C PHE A 25 9.53 -16.97 -20.56
N SER A 26 10.86 -16.89 -20.57
CA SER A 26 11.73 -18.01 -20.26
C SER A 26 11.81 -18.35 -18.76
N SER A 27 11.40 -17.38 -17.91
CA SER A 27 11.37 -17.54 -16.46
C SER A 27 10.28 -16.67 -15.82
N ILE A 28 9.95 -16.99 -14.57
CA ILE A 28 9.06 -16.18 -13.76
C ILE A 28 9.64 -14.78 -13.50
N GLU A 29 10.95 -14.69 -13.39
CA GLU A 29 11.67 -13.43 -13.20
C GLU A 29 11.52 -12.50 -14.42
N ASP A 30 11.58 -13.04 -15.63
CA ASP A 30 11.39 -12.27 -16.86
C ASP A 30 9.96 -11.74 -16.96
N TYR A 31 8.98 -12.57 -16.65
CA TYR A 31 7.59 -12.15 -16.55
C TYR A 31 7.41 -11.03 -15.51
N LEU A 32 7.97 -11.17 -14.31
CA LEU A 32 7.86 -10.16 -13.26
C LEU A 32 8.54 -8.85 -13.65
N ARG A 33 9.68 -8.91 -14.36
CA ARG A 33 10.34 -7.71 -14.91
C ARG A 33 9.47 -7.02 -15.95
N TYR A 34 8.87 -7.79 -16.85
CA TYR A 34 7.96 -7.26 -17.85
C TYR A 34 6.73 -6.62 -17.19
N ALA A 35 6.06 -7.32 -16.30
CA ALA A 35 4.89 -6.82 -15.57
C ALA A 35 5.22 -5.55 -14.76
N LYS A 36 6.40 -5.51 -14.13
CA LYS A 36 6.92 -4.33 -13.43
C LYS A 36 7.13 -3.17 -14.40
N GLY A 37 7.75 -3.40 -15.55
CA GLY A 37 7.95 -2.38 -16.56
C GLY A 37 6.64 -1.81 -17.10
N GLN A 38 5.65 -2.65 -17.34
CA GLN A 38 4.30 -2.22 -17.73
C GLN A 38 3.61 -1.41 -16.63
N ALA A 39 3.72 -1.84 -15.38
CA ALA A 39 3.15 -1.09 -14.24
C ALA A 39 3.80 0.29 -14.12
N VAL A 40 5.12 0.40 -14.24
CA VAL A 40 5.83 1.70 -14.19
C VAL A 40 5.41 2.61 -15.34
N SER A 41 5.36 2.08 -16.57
CA SER A 41 4.97 2.89 -17.75
C SER A 41 3.49 3.28 -17.73
N SER A 42 2.61 2.46 -17.16
CA SER A 42 1.18 2.78 -17.06
C SER A 42 0.88 3.81 -15.98
N MET A 43 1.76 4.02 -15.02
CA MET A 43 1.57 5.01 -13.95
C MET A 43 1.63 6.45 -14.45
N ALA A 44 2.36 6.71 -15.54
CA ALA A 44 2.35 8.02 -16.20
C ALA A 44 0.97 8.42 -16.76
N VAL A 45 -0.01 7.53 -16.75
CA VAL A 45 -1.34 7.72 -17.33
C VAL A 45 -2.47 7.48 -16.32
N ILE A 46 -2.24 7.64 -15.03
CA ILE A 46 -3.32 7.51 -14.05
C ILE A 46 -4.25 8.71 -14.17
N PRO A 47 -5.55 8.53 -14.53
CA PRO A 47 -6.46 9.64 -14.70
C PRO A 47 -6.57 10.48 -13.43
N GLY A 48 -6.13 11.73 -13.52
CA GLY A 48 -6.23 12.73 -12.46
C GLY A 48 -5.13 12.68 -11.40
N ILE A 49 -4.06 11.93 -11.63
CA ILE A 49 -2.76 12.12 -11.00
C ILE A 49 -1.80 12.58 -12.08
N SER A 50 -1.26 13.77 -11.92
CA SER A 50 -0.29 14.32 -12.84
C SER A 50 1.11 13.89 -12.41
N ASP A 51 2.04 13.73 -13.37
CA ASP A 51 3.47 13.54 -13.10
C ASP A 51 4.06 14.66 -12.23
N LYS A 52 3.35 15.80 -12.17
CA LYS A 52 3.70 16.93 -11.30
C LYS A 52 3.46 16.64 -9.83
N ASP A 53 2.54 15.72 -9.51
CA ASP A 53 2.11 15.42 -8.14
C ASP A 53 2.86 14.24 -7.52
N ALA A 54 3.37 13.32 -8.35
CA ALA A 54 4.13 12.15 -7.91
C ALA A 54 5.64 12.45 -7.89
N PHE A 55 6.33 11.94 -6.89
CA PHE A 55 7.78 12.04 -6.80
C PHE A 55 8.44 11.11 -7.84
N LEU A 56 9.28 11.69 -8.69
CA LEU A 56 10.07 10.98 -9.68
C LEU A 56 11.49 10.75 -9.15
N ASN A 57 12.18 9.72 -9.68
CA ASN A 57 13.53 9.38 -9.23
C ASN A 57 14.60 10.42 -9.58
N GLU A 58 14.28 11.34 -10.47
CA GLU A 58 15.14 12.44 -10.93
C GLU A 58 14.90 13.74 -10.17
N ASP A 59 13.93 13.78 -9.23
CA ASP A 59 13.62 14.99 -8.49
C ASP A 59 14.75 15.39 -7.53
N MET A 60 15.35 14.43 -6.84
CA MET A 60 16.52 14.61 -5.97
C MET A 60 17.11 13.27 -5.51
N HIS A 61 18.32 13.31 -4.95
CA HIS A 61 18.96 12.16 -4.34
C HIS A 61 18.29 11.81 -2.99
N PRO A 62 18.15 10.52 -2.64
CA PRO A 62 17.50 10.08 -1.38
C PRO A 62 18.09 10.69 -0.10
N GLN A 63 19.39 11.02 -0.10
CA GLN A 63 20.05 11.67 1.05
C GLN A 63 19.57 13.10 1.33
N ASP A 64 19.05 13.77 0.30
CA ASP A 64 18.59 15.16 0.38
C ASP A 64 17.08 15.27 0.62
N MET A 65 16.39 14.13 0.71
CA MET A 65 14.94 14.08 0.91
C MET A 65 14.57 14.45 2.35
N ASP A 66 13.56 15.29 2.49
CA ASP A 66 12.87 15.57 3.75
C ASP A 66 11.39 15.22 3.63
N PHE A 67 10.78 14.75 4.72
CA PHE A 67 9.46 14.14 4.66
C PHE A 67 8.41 14.93 5.44
N GLU A 68 7.23 15.05 4.85
CA GLU A 68 6.04 15.63 5.46
C GLU A 68 4.90 14.63 5.43
N VAL A 69 4.22 14.43 6.56
CA VAL A 69 3.04 13.56 6.65
C VAL A 69 1.81 14.43 6.77
N LYS A 70 0.83 14.22 5.87
CA LYS A 70 -0.49 14.83 5.94
C LYS A 70 -1.54 13.80 6.25
N PHE A 71 -2.42 14.14 7.19
CA PHE A 71 -3.52 13.28 7.59
C PHE A 71 -4.71 13.42 6.64
N VAL A 72 -5.47 12.35 6.52
CA VAL A 72 -6.68 12.32 5.70
C VAL A 72 -7.91 12.50 6.60
N GLY A 73 -8.79 13.44 6.24
CA GLY A 73 -10.01 13.78 7.00
C GLY A 73 -9.82 14.92 8.01
N ASP A 74 -10.86 15.23 8.76
CA ASP A 74 -10.95 16.41 9.63
C ASP A 74 -10.17 16.29 10.95
N ARG A 75 -9.40 15.26 11.13
CA ARG A 75 -8.77 14.95 12.43
C ARG A 75 -7.61 15.87 12.79
N PHE A 76 -6.99 16.48 11.78
CA PHE A 76 -5.80 17.32 11.93
C PHE A 76 -5.88 18.55 11.02
N GLN A 77 -5.16 19.58 11.40
CA GLN A 77 -5.21 20.89 10.76
C GLN A 77 -4.79 20.89 9.26
N ASP A 78 -3.89 19.98 8.85
CA ASP A 78 -3.40 19.83 7.48
C ASP A 78 -4.01 18.59 6.80
N SER A 79 -5.30 18.37 6.97
CA SER A 79 -5.98 17.23 6.38
C SER A 79 -6.19 17.41 4.87
N ILE A 80 -6.06 16.32 4.15
CA ILE A 80 -6.50 16.21 2.75
C ILE A 80 -7.88 15.56 2.69
N SER A 81 -8.60 15.78 1.59
CA SER A 81 -9.91 15.13 1.43
C SER A 81 -9.75 13.62 1.28
N GLN A 82 -10.70 12.88 1.83
CA GLN A 82 -10.73 11.42 1.72
C GLN A 82 -10.82 10.96 0.27
N ASP A 83 -11.51 11.70 -0.57
CA ASP A 83 -11.68 11.37 -2.00
C ASP A 83 -10.35 11.43 -2.75
N ILE A 84 -9.53 12.43 -2.47
CA ILE A 84 -8.18 12.55 -3.05
C ILE A 84 -7.33 11.36 -2.62
N TYR A 85 -7.34 11.03 -1.33
CA TYR A 85 -6.59 9.89 -0.81
C TYR A 85 -7.02 8.57 -1.46
N ILE A 86 -8.33 8.30 -1.53
CA ILE A 86 -8.86 7.07 -2.13
C ILE A 86 -8.49 6.99 -3.61
N LYS A 87 -8.60 8.09 -4.33
CA LYS A 87 -8.24 8.16 -5.74
C LYS A 87 -6.78 7.76 -5.96
N TYR A 88 -5.87 8.36 -5.21
CA TYR A 88 -4.44 8.03 -5.31
C TYR A 88 -4.14 6.60 -4.88
N LEU A 89 -4.73 6.13 -3.80
CA LEU A 89 -4.54 4.78 -3.29
C LEU A 89 -5.04 3.74 -4.30
N THR A 90 -6.22 3.93 -4.87
CA THR A 90 -6.78 3.03 -5.91
C THR A 90 -5.92 3.01 -7.16
N ALA A 91 -5.42 4.16 -7.57
CA ALA A 91 -4.57 4.29 -8.75
C ALA A 91 -3.20 3.62 -8.60
N THR A 92 -2.65 3.59 -7.38
CA THR A 92 -1.30 3.06 -7.11
C THR A 92 -1.28 1.63 -6.56
N SER A 93 -2.43 1.11 -6.16
CA SER A 93 -2.53 -0.26 -5.62
C SER A 93 -2.91 -1.26 -6.70
N SER A 94 -2.22 -2.38 -6.70
CA SER A 94 -2.47 -3.51 -7.60
C SER A 94 -3.56 -4.47 -7.11
N HIS A 95 -4.19 -4.20 -5.98
CA HIS A 95 -5.20 -5.07 -5.36
C HIS A 95 -6.43 -4.26 -4.91
N VAL A 96 -7.54 -4.96 -4.71
CA VAL A 96 -8.77 -4.35 -4.19
C VAL A 96 -8.54 -3.82 -2.78
N ILE A 97 -8.89 -2.54 -2.57
CA ILE A 97 -8.74 -1.88 -1.28
C ILE A 97 -10.10 -1.80 -0.62
N GLU A 98 -10.18 -2.31 0.60
CA GLU A 98 -11.33 -2.07 1.45
C GLU A 98 -11.33 -0.60 1.90
N HIS A 99 -12.35 0.14 1.52
CA HIS A 99 -12.47 1.57 1.84
C HIS A 99 -12.78 1.81 3.32
N ASN A 100 -13.45 0.87 3.97
CA ASN A 100 -13.86 0.98 5.36
C ASN A 100 -13.32 -0.18 6.19
N ILE A 101 -12.63 0.14 7.27
CA ILE A 101 -12.16 -0.82 8.26
C ILE A 101 -12.91 -0.55 9.57
N PRO A 102 -13.53 -1.56 10.19
CA PRO A 102 -14.16 -1.37 11.48
C PRO A 102 -13.14 -1.02 12.56
N GLY A 103 -13.48 -0.06 13.41
CA GLY A 103 -12.65 0.38 14.51
C GLY A 103 -11.82 1.61 14.21
N ARG A 104 -10.66 1.71 14.86
CA ARG A 104 -9.75 2.85 14.73
C ARG A 104 -9.03 2.79 13.40
N GLU A 105 -8.95 3.93 12.74
CA GLU A 105 -8.25 4.08 11.48
C GLU A 105 -7.45 5.39 11.42
N LEU A 106 -6.23 5.31 10.90
CA LEU A 106 -5.37 6.45 10.59
C LEU A 106 -4.90 6.33 9.16
N ARG A 107 -5.11 7.38 8.38
CA ARG A 107 -4.69 7.46 6.98
C ARG A 107 -3.71 8.60 6.81
N TRP A 108 -2.58 8.31 6.23
CA TRP A 108 -1.53 9.26 5.96
C TRP A 108 -1.20 9.32 4.48
N MET A 109 -1.01 10.52 3.99
CA MET A 109 -0.33 10.79 2.74
C MET A 109 1.05 11.37 3.04
N VAL A 110 2.08 10.81 2.44
CA VAL A 110 3.47 11.18 2.68
C VAL A 110 4.01 11.92 1.49
N TYR A 111 4.63 13.07 1.73
CA TYR A 111 5.19 13.96 0.73
C TYR A 111 6.69 14.12 0.94
N GLU A 112 7.41 14.35 -0.14
CA GLU A 112 8.70 14.99 -0.05
C GLU A 112 8.49 16.50 0.16
N LYS A 113 9.09 17.05 1.21
CA LYS A 113 8.75 18.37 1.76
C LYS A 113 9.15 19.53 0.86
N ASN A 114 10.30 19.42 0.17
CA ASN A 114 10.83 20.50 -0.65
C ASN A 114 10.12 20.58 -2.01
N THR A 115 9.88 19.43 -2.64
CA THR A 115 9.18 19.33 -3.93
C THR A 115 7.66 19.35 -3.81
N LYS A 116 7.13 19.08 -2.61
CA LYS A 116 5.70 18.90 -2.34
C LYS A 116 5.06 17.73 -3.10
N LYS A 117 5.87 16.83 -3.62
CA LYS A 117 5.41 15.66 -4.38
C LYS A 117 5.10 14.47 -3.48
N ILE A 118 4.15 13.65 -3.90
CA ILE A 118 3.67 12.50 -3.15
C ILE A 118 4.68 11.36 -3.29
N ILE A 119 5.12 10.82 -2.17
CA ILE A 119 6.00 9.65 -2.11
C ILE A 119 5.29 8.37 -1.68
N GLY A 120 4.10 8.46 -1.11
CA GLY A 120 3.30 7.29 -0.80
C GLY A 120 2.18 7.49 0.20
N PHE A 121 1.58 6.36 0.57
CA PHE A 121 0.41 6.27 1.43
C PHE A 121 0.62 5.26 2.53
N ILE A 122 0.12 5.57 3.72
CA ILE A 122 0.12 4.66 4.86
C ILE A 122 -1.28 4.65 5.46
N ARG A 123 -1.77 3.44 5.75
CA ARG A 123 -3.04 3.21 6.41
C ARG A 123 -2.85 2.26 7.57
N PHE A 124 -3.16 2.75 8.75
CA PHE A 124 -3.22 1.95 9.97
C PHE A 124 -4.66 1.71 10.38
N GLY A 125 -4.89 0.60 11.04
CA GLY A 125 -6.19 0.31 11.63
C GLY A 125 -6.11 -0.63 12.83
N SER A 126 -7.24 -0.86 13.46
CA SER A 126 -7.34 -1.83 14.55
C SER A 126 -6.98 -3.23 14.07
N PRO A 127 -6.18 -4.00 14.82
CA PRO A 127 -5.75 -5.33 14.43
C PRO A 127 -6.90 -6.35 14.62
N THR A 128 -7.87 -6.30 13.72
CA THR A 128 -9.07 -7.15 13.76
C THR A 128 -8.85 -8.58 13.29
N ILE A 129 -7.71 -8.85 12.62
CA ILE A 129 -7.45 -10.16 12.03
C ILE A 129 -7.03 -11.16 13.11
N ASN A 130 -7.79 -12.23 13.26
CA ASN A 130 -7.39 -13.37 14.03
C ASN A 130 -6.38 -14.21 13.24
N SER A 131 -5.18 -14.37 13.78
CA SER A 131 -4.10 -15.13 13.16
C SER A 131 -3.78 -16.38 13.99
N LYS A 132 -4.15 -17.55 13.44
CA LYS A 132 -3.87 -18.83 14.11
C LYS A 132 -2.37 -19.06 14.36
N PRO A 133 -1.44 -18.81 13.43
CA PRO A 133 -0.01 -18.96 13.70
C PRO A 133 0.49 -18.07 14.82
N ARG A 134 0.07 -16.80 14.84
CA ARG A 134 0.41 -15.88 15.95
C ARG A 134 -0.11 -16.39 17.29
N ASN A 135 -1.36 -16.85 17.35
CA ASN A 135 -1.97 -17.31 18.58
C ASN A 135 -1.27 -18.56 19.14
N ILE A 136 -0.85 -19.47 18.27
CA ILE A 136 -0.05 -20.66 18.64
C ILE A 136 1.30 -20.20 19.20
N TRP A 137 1.99 -19.28 18.54
CA TRP A 137 3.27 -18.75 19.01
C TRP A 137 3.16 -18.05 20.37
N LEU A 138 2.08 -17.30 20.61
CA LEU A 138 1.79 -16.65 21.88
C LEU A 138 1.27 -17.61 22.97
N GLY A 139 0.95 -18.85 22.62
CA GLY A 139 0.34 -19.82 23.52
C GLY A 139 -1.12 -19.55 23.88
N LYS A 140 -1.72 -18.48 23.34
CA LYS A 140 -3.12 -18.09 23.56
C LYS A 140 -3.64 -17.14 22.49
N ALA A 141 -4.95 -17.08 22.32
CA ALA A 141 -5.60 -16.02 21.57
C ALA A 141 -5.55 -14.71 22.40
N PRO A 142 -5.16 -13.57 21.81
CA PRO A 142 -5.21 -12.28 22.49
C PRO A 142 -6.65 -11.89 22.85
N ASP A 143 -6.83 -11.24 23.97
CA ASP A 143 -8.06 -10.50 24.26
C ASP A 143 -8.14 -9.31 23.30
N LEU A 144 -9.11 -9.32 22.39
CA LEU A 144 -9.25 -8.33 21.33
C LEU A 144 -9.42 -6.91 21.87
N SER A 145 -10.09 -6.74 23.02
CA SER A 145 -10.31 -5.42 23.62
C SER A 145 -9.00 -4.79 24.11
N ARG A 146 -8.14 -5.60 24.71
CA ARG A 146 -6.80 -5.18 25.14
C ARG A 146 -5.86 -5.02 23.97
N PHE A 147 -5.91 -5.96 23.02
CA PHE A 147 -5.07 -5.95 21.84
C PHE A 147 -5.30 -4.70 20.99
N ASN A 148 -6.56 -4.33 20.75
CA ASN A 148 -6.92 -3.14 19.97
C ASN A 148 -6.51 -1.81 20.64
N ARG A 149 -6.30 -1.80 21.94
CA ARG A 149 -5.78 -0.62 22.66
C ARG A 149 -4.27 -0.45 22.55
N HIS A 150 -3.54 -1.54 22.38
CA HIS A 150 -2.07 -1.56 22.46
C HIS A 150 -1.37 -1.93 21.16
N ALA A 151 -2.14 -2.26 20.13
CA ALA A 151 -1.62 -2.64 18.84
C ALA A 151 -2.33 -1.91 17.71
N VAL A 152 -1.64 -1.78 16.61
CA VAL A 152 -2.13 -1.25 15.34
C VAL A 152 -1.59 -2.12 14.21
N MET A 153 -2.36 -2.26 13.16
CA MET A 153 -1.96 -3.00 11.96
C MET A 153 -1.83 -2.04 10.78
N GLY A 154 -0.74 -2.18 10.03
CA GLY A 154 -0.57 -1.52 8.73
C GLY A 154 -1.38 -2.28 7.68
N PHE A 155 -2.44 -1.67 7.16
CA PHE A 155 -3.29 -2.25 6.11
C PHE A 155 -2.79 -1.93 4.71
N ALA A 156 -2.24 -0.73 4.53
CA ALA A 156 -1.64 -0.32 3.28
C ALA A 156 -0.37 0.49 3.57
N ILE A 157 0.71 0.12 2.92
CA ILE A 157 2.00 0.82 2.95
C ILE A 157 2.45 0.81 1.50
N VAL A 158 2.07 1.85 0.75
CA VAL A 158 2.19 1.89 -0.70
C VAL A 158 3.02 3.10 -1.11
N PRO A 159 4.23 2.89 -1.64
CA PRO A 159 5.03 3.97 -2.21
C PRO A 159 4.47 4.38 -3.57
N SER A 160 4.57 5.65 -3.92
CA SER A 160 4.33 6.10 -5.29
C SER A 160 5.39 5.52 -6.22
N GLN A 161 5.02 5.35 -7.48
CA GLN A 161 5.95 4.90 -8.50
C GLN A 161 6.40 6.12 -9.35
N PRO A 162 7.60 6.14 -9.88
CA PRO A 162 8.65 5.10 -9.85
C PRO A 162 9.49 5.05 -8.57
N PHE A 163 9.29 5.96 -7.62
CA PHE A 163 10.03 6.05 -6.36
C PHE A 163 10.11 4.73 -5.60
N GLY A 164 9.00 3.99 -5.50
CA GLY A 164 8.92 2.72 -4.78
C GLY A 164 9.82 1.62 -5.34
N PHE A 165 10.10 1.65 -6.64
CA PHE A 165 10.94 0.64 -7.29
C PHE A 165 12.43 0.94 -7.21
N ASN A 166 12.80 2.20 -7.39
CA ASN A 166 14.20 2.55 -7.61
C ASN A 166 14.91 3.02 -6.34
N TYR A 167 14.20 3.66 -5.41
CA TYR A 167 14.79 4.22 -4.20
C TYR A 167 14.37 3.51 -2.90
N LEU A 168 13.95 2.26 -2.99
CA LEU A 168 13.49 1.50 -1.82
C LEU A 168 12.35 2.20 -1.04
N GLY A 169 11.49 2.92 -1.76
CA GLY A 169 10.41 3.72 -1.17
C GLY A 169 9.48 2.90 -0.28
N GLY A 170 9.20 1.64 -0.64
CA GLY A 170 8.44 0.72 0.21
C GLY A 170 9.11 0.44 1.55
N LYS A 171 10.44 0.27 1.58
CA LYS A 171 11.19 0.09 2.82
C LYS A 171 11.20 1.36 3.67
N LEU A 172 11.34 2.52 3.05
CA LEU A 172 11.27 3.80 3.73
C LEU A 172 9.93 4.00 4.43
N LEU A 173 8.82 3.81 3.71
CA LEU A 173 7.48 3.93 4.28
C LEU A 173 7.23 2.91 5.40
N ALA A 174 7.72 1.69 5.26
CA ALA A 174 7.64 0.67 6.31
C ALA A 174 8.41 1.08 7.57
N LEU A 175 9.60 1.68 7.41
CA LEU A 175 10.37 2.23 8.54
C LEU A 175 9.68 3.43 9.19
N MET A 176 9.01 4.27 8.42
CA MET A 176 8.20 5.37 8.96
C MET A 176 7.07 4.86 9.86
N CYS A 177 6.49 3.69 9.55
CA CYS A 177 5.43 3.07 10.35
C CYS A 177 5.87 2.68 11.76
N VAL A 178 7.14 2.43 11.99
CA VAL A 178 7.71 2.06 13.31
C VAL A 178 8.47 3.21 13.96
N SER A 179 8.43 4.40 13.36
CA SER A 179 9.09 5.59 13.87
C SER A 179 8.46 6.09 15.18
N HIS A 180 9.20 6.92 15.91
CA HIS A 180 8.69 7.60 17.10
C HIS A 180 7.47 8.46 16.78
N TYR A 181 7.50 9.18 15.65
CA TYR A 181 6.38 9.95 15.16
C TYR A 181 5.11 9.09 14.98
N ALA A 182 5.23 7.92 14.35
CA ALA A 182 4.09 7.02 14.17
C ALA A 182 3.50 6.59 15.53
N ARG A 183 4.34 6.24 16.50
CA ARG A 183 3.87 5.88 17.85
C ARG A 183 3.11 7.00 18.52
N GLU A 184 3.60 8.23 18.44
CA GLU A 184 2.91 9.38 19.02
C GLU A 184 1.54 9.61 18.39
N GLN A 185 1.44 9.53 17.06
CA GLN A 185 0.15 9.71 16.36
C GLN A 185 -0.84 8.58 16.63
N VAL A 186 -0.36 7.36 16.80
CA VAL A 186 -1.21 6.22 17.16
C VAL A 186 -1.70 6.33 18.60
N SER A 187 -0.96 6.97 19.49
CA SER A 187 -1.31 7.12 20.91
C SER A 187 -2.32 8.24 21.20
N LYS A 188 -2.54 9.16 20.26
CA LYS A 188 -3.58 10.22 20.32
C LYS A 188 -4.95 9.68 19.96
#